data_e10bf9a492cc28b4634549f91aa33553
#
_entry.id   e10bf9a492cc28b4634549f91aa33553
#
_cell.length_a   1.000
_cell.length_b   1.000
_cell.length_c   1.000
_cell.angle_alpha   90.00
_cell.angle_beta   90.00
_cell.angle_gamma   90.00
#
_symmetry.space_group_name_H-M   'P 1'
#
loop_
_entity.id
_entity.type
_entity.pdbx_description
1 polymer ?
#
loop_
_entity_poly.entity_id
_entity_poly.type
_entity_poly.pdbx_seq_one_letter_code
_entity_poly.pdbx_strand_id
1 'polypeptide(L)'
;GVKVCTVTAWLLYRRFPNKLNEMRHRQKLARMVLENQWYEQSDTKQAEGFFKDLSASSKPKIARFPRMYYRMENGLLHIMAEITLGKFQEPLLHLENKLESGLYCELVSRELLDGFVEYTLLYDMIANRIPISEVCVEHGKMRLMQNTYWEFDSLPHMLIAGGTGGGKTYFILTLIRALLQTNAVLYILDPKNADLADLSTVL
;
A
#
# COMPACT_ATOMS: atom_id res chain seq x y z
N GLY A 1 4.50 0.86 -39.91
CA GLY A 1 4.72 1.65 -38.69
C GLY A 1 3.96 1.12 -37.48
N VAL A 2 2.66 0.76 -37.62
CA VAL A 2 1.80 0.38 -36.46
C VAL A 2 2.24 -0.94 -35.81
N LYS A 3 2.64 -1.95 -36.57
CA LYS A 3 3.08 -3.26 -36.03
C LYS A 3 4.38 -3.17 -35.22
N VAL A 4 5.28 -2.25 -35.54
CA VAL A 4 6.54 -2.05 -34.80
C VAL A 4 6.26 -1.39 -33.46
N CYS A 5 5.35 -0.40 -33.39
CA CYS A 5 4.95 0.25 -32.15
C CYS A 5 4.25 -0.71 -31.17
N THR A 6 3.46 -1.67 -31.67
CA THR A 6 2.77 -2.65 -30.79
C THR A 6 3.75 -3.67 -30.20
N VAL A 7 4.74 -4.13 -30.98
CA VAL A 7 5.75 -5.07 -30.50
C VAL A 7 6.69 -4.40 -29.49
N THR A 8 7.12 -3.17 -29.75
CA THR A 8 7.96 -2.42 -28.79
C THR A 8 7.20 -2.09 -27.50
N ALA A 9 5.93 -1.70 -27.59
CA ALA A 9 5.08 -1.49 -26.42
C ALA A 9 4.88 -2.78 -25.61
N TRP A 10 4.68 -3.93 -26.29
CA TRP A 10 4.55 -5.24 -25.64
C TRP A 10 5.86 -5.68 -24.96
N LEU A 11 7.02 -5.46 -25.59
CA LEU A 11 8.33 -5.75 -25.00
C LEU A 11 8.62 -4.87 -23.78
N LEU A 12 8.27 -3.58 -23.83
CA LEU A 12 8.39 -2.66 -22.70
C LEU A 12 7.45 -3.06 -21.55
N TYR A 13 6.21 -3.46 -21.88
CA TYR A 13 5.26 -3.97 -20.89
C TYR A 13 5.81 -5.21 -20.17
N ARG A 14 6.36 -6.17 -20.94
CA ARG A 14 6.94 -7.40 -20.39
C ARG A 14 8.20 -7.14 -19.56
N ARG A 15 9.01 -6.13 -19.95
CA ARG A 15 10.28 -5.81 -19.29
C ARG A 15 10.13 -4.97 -18.03
N PHE A 16 9.11 -4.10 -17.98
CA PHE A 16 8.92 -3.12 -16.90
C PHE A 16 7.47 -3.03 -16.42
N PRO A 17 6.83 -4.12 -15.97
CA PRO A 17 5.42 -4.10 -15.57
C PRO A 17 5.18 -3.16 -14.38
N ASN A 18 6.11 -3.12 -13.43
CA ASN A 18 5.98 -2.28 -12.23
C ASN A 18 6.03 -0.78 -12.56
N LYS A 19 6.87 -0.36 -13.51
CA LYS A 19 6.95 1.05 -13.93
C LYS A 19 5.67 1.53 -14.62
N LEU A 20 5.02 0.68 -15.38
CA LEU A 20 3.75 1.03 -16.03
C LEU A 20 2.61 1.17 -15.02
N ASN A 21 2.55 0.27 -14.03
CA ASN A 21 1.58 0.38 -12.94
C ASN A 21 1.84 1.63 -12.10
N GLU A 22 3.09 1.93 -11.79
CA GLU A 22 3.49 3.17 -11.14
C GLU A 22 3.01 4.41 -11.90
N MET A 23 3.22 4.46 -13.20
CA MET A 23 2.74 5.57 -14.04
C MET A 23 1.20 5.69 -14.01
N ARG A 24 0.48 4.56 -14.09
CA ARG A 24 -0.98 4.54 -14.01
C ARG A 24 -1.49 5.06 -12.67
N HIS A 25 -0.86 4.65 -11.56
CA HIS A 25 -1.21 5.13 -10.22
C HIS A 25 -0.95 6.63 -10.08
N ARG A 26 0.20 7.11 -10.52
CA ARG A 26 0.53 8.55 -10.54
C ARG A 26 -0.47 9.35 -11.39
N GLN A 27 -0.89 8.83 -12.53
CA GLN A 27 -1.93 9.46 -13.36
C GLN A 27 -3.29 9.50 -12.66
N LYS A 28 -3.68 8.44 -11.96
CA LYS A 28 -4.92 8.41 -11.17
C LYS A 28 -4.89 9.43 -10.04
N LEU A 29 -3.77 9.53 -9.30
CA LEU A 29 -3.59 10.52 -8.25
C LEU A 29 -3.62 11.95 -8.80
N ALA A 30 -2.93 12.22 -9.89
CA ALA A 30 -2.96 13.53 -10.54
C ALA A 30 -4.37 13.89 -11.01
N ARG A 31 -5.09 12.94 -11.61
CA ARG A 31 -6.50 13.13 -12.02
C ARG A 31 -7.40 13.42 -10.83
N MET A 32 -7.23 12.71 -9.71
CA MET A 32 -7.97 12.94 -8.47
C MET A 32 -7.78 14.39 -7.98
N VAL A 33 -6.57 14.92 -8.00
CA VAL A 33 -6.30 16.32 -7.63
C VAL A 33 -7.00 17.30 -8.57
N LEU A 34 -6.98 17.03 -9.88
CA LEU A 34 -7.63 17.88 -10.89
C LEU A 34 -9.15 17.84 -10.81
N GLU A 35 -9.75 16.65 -10.69
CA GLU A 35 -11.21 16.48 -10.65
C GLU A 35 -11.83 17.05 -9.36
N ASN A 36 -11.12 16.94 -8.23
CA ASN A 36 -11.55 17.55 -6.98
C ASN A 36 -11.16 19.03 -6.85
N GLN A 37 -10.53 19.63 -7.87
CA GLN A 37 -10.09 21.02 -7.89
C GLN A 37 -9.20 21.40 -6.68
N TRP A 38 -8.35 20.47 -6.24
CA TRP A 38 -7.42 20.72 -5.14
C TRP A 38 -6.18 21.48 -5.61
N TYR A 39 -6.41 22.60 -6.26
CA TYR A 39 -5.37 23.50 -6.73
C TYR A 39 -5.85 24.95 -6.68
N GLU A 40 -4.92 25.86 -6.54
CA GLU A 40 -5.17 27.29 -6.61
C GLU A 40 -4.81 27.79 -8.01
N GLN A 41 -5.69 28.57 -8.58
CA GLN A 41 -5.43 29.25 -9.84
C GLN A 41 -4.89 30.65 -9.54
N SER A 42 -3.84 31.06 -10.24
CA SER A 42 -3.43 32.46 -10.24
C SER A 42 -4.36 33.20 -11.17
N ASP A 43 -5.21 34.07 -10.63
CA ASP A 43 -5.83 35.10 -11.40
C ASP A 43 -4.71 36.02 -11.89
N THR A 44 -4.30 35.82 -13.13
CA THR A 44 -3.50 36.84 -13.83
C THR A 44 -4.43 38.02 -14.03
N LYS A 45 -4.51 38.92 -13.02
CA LYS A 45 -5.06 40.24 -13.25
C LYS A 45 -4.25 40.79 -14.39
N GLN A 46 -4.89 40.89 -15.53
CA GLN A 46 -4.34 41.55 -16.68
C GLN A 46 -3.80 42.92 -16.18
N ALA A 47 -2.53 43.15 -16.36
CA ALA A 47 -2.06 44.51 -16.43
C ALA A 47 -2.92 45.17 -17.50
N GLU A 48 -3.75 46.11 -17.09
CA GLU A 48 -4.50 46.97 -18.00
C GLU A 48 -3.50 47.78 -18.84
N GLY A 49 -3.08 47.16 -19.91
CA GLY A 49 -2.15 47.74 -20.89
C GLY A 49 -2.86 47.83 -22.23
N PHE A 50 -2.79 48.95 -22.79
CA PHE A 50 -3.27 49.64 -23.98
C PHE A 50 -3.48 48.83 -25.30
N PHE A 51 -3.36 47.49 -25.30
CA PHE A 51 -3.57 46.63 -26.47
C PHE A 51 -4.66 45.60 -26.21
N LYS A 52 -5.91 46.04 -26.36
CA LYS A 52 -7.11 45.23 -26.08
C LYS A 52 -7.54 44.25 -27.20
N ASP A 53 -6.76 44.10 -28.28
CA ASP A 53 -7.23 43.49 -29.53
C ASP A 53 -6.44 42.26 -30.01
N LEU A 54 -5.66 41.62 -29.15
CA LEU A 54 -5.13 40.28 -29.47
C LEU A 54 -5.64 39.29 -28.44
N SER A 55 -6.78 38.66 -28.76
CA SER A 55 -7.43 37.62 -27.95
C SER A 55 -6.57 36.40 -27.81
N ALA A 56 -5.57 36.48 -26.95
CA ALA A 56 -4.97 35.29 -26.37
C ALA A 56 -5.84 34.89 -25.17
N SER A 57 -6.67 33.87 -25.31
CA SER A 57 -7.34 33.22 -24.19
C SER A 57 -6.27 32.73 -23.24
N SER A 58 -5.92 33.52 -22.23
CA SER A 58 -4.99 33.13 -21.20
C SER A 58 -5.63 32.02 -20.39
N LYS A 59 -5.25 30.78 -20.68
CA LYS A 59 -5.64 29.64 -19.87
C LYS A 59 -5.19 29.92 -18.44
N PRO A 60 -6.07 29.75 -17.44
CA PRO A 60 -5.70 29.95 -16.06
C PRO A 60 -4.49 29.08 -15.72
N LYS A 61 -3.44 29.69 -15.19
CA LYS A 61 -2.26 28.95 -14.73
C LYS A 61 -2.52 28.42 -13.32
N ILE A 62 -2.27 27.14 -13.12
CA ILE A 62 -2.29 26.55 -11.79
C ILE A 62 -1.11 27.14 -11.02
N ALA A 63 -1.39 27.83 -9.91
CA ALA A 63 -0.39 28.49 -9.09
C ALA A 63 0.19 27.58 -8.02
N ARG A 64 -0.68 26.80 -7.39
CA ARG A 64 -0.29 25.88 -6.30
C ARG A 64 -1.19 24.64 -6.32
N PHE A 65 -0.61 23.49 -6.02
CA PHE A 65 -1.30 22.22 -5.80
C PHE A 65 -0.60 21.46 -4.64
N PRO A 66 -1.30 20.58 -3.91
CA PRO A 66 -0.70 19.77 -2.86
C PRO A 66 0.32 18.80 -3.46
N ARG A 67 1.48 18.72 -2.85
CA ARG A 67 2.49 17.75 -3.27
C ARG A 67 2.10 16.37 -2.80
N MET A 68 2.17 15.41 -3.72
CA MET A 68 1.92 14.00 -3.41
C MET A 68 3.13 13.18 -3.85
N TYR A 69 3.62 12.35 -2.95
CA TYR A 69 4.71 11.44 -3.21
C TYR A 69 4.17 10.01 -3.27
N TYR A 70 4.74 9.23 -4.14
CA TYR A 70 4.35 7.87 -4.42
C TYR A 70 5.58 6.98 -4.35
N ARG A 71 5.53 5.92 -3.55
CA ARG A 71 6.57 4.90 -3.44
C ARG A 71 5.91 3.53 -3.40
N MET A 72 6.47 2.58 -4.11
CA MET A 72 6.07 1.18 -4.05
C MET A 72 7.25 0.34 -3.56
N GLU A 73 7.04 -0.38 -2.47
CA GLU A 73 8.06 -1.20 -1.84
C GLU A 73 7.44 -2.44 -1.22
N ASN A 74 8.01 -3.61 -1.51
CA ASN A 74 7.62 -4.90 -0.90
C ASN A 74 6.11 -5.20 -0.97
N GLY A 75 5.46 -4.87 -2.09
CA GLY A 75 4.01 -5.05 -2.27
C GLY A 75 3.13 -4.05 -1.53
N LEU A 76 3.72 -3.10 -0.82
CA LEU A 76 3.05 -1.97 -0.21
C LEU A 76 3.19 -0.74 -1.10
N LEU A 77 2.15 0.07 -1.07
CA LEU A 77 2.07 1.33 -1.76
C LEU A 77 1.98 2.45 -0.74
N HIS A 78 3.01 3.28 -0.69
CA HIS A 78 3.09 4.43 0.19
C HIS A 78 2.72 5.69 -0.58
N ILE A 79 1.70 6.39 -0.12
CA ILE A 79 1.25 7.67 -0.67
C ILE A 79 1.36 8.70 0.43
N MET A 80 2.23 9.69 0.24
CA MET A 80 2.38 10.80 1.17
C MET A 80 1.76 12.04 0.55
N ALA A 81 0.83 12.66 1.24
CA ALA A 81 0.22 13.92 0.85
C ALA A 81 0.68 15.04 1.77
N GLU A 82 1.17 16.14 1.19
CA GLU A 82 1.61 17.31 1.94
C GLU A 82 0.41 17.98 2.61
N ILE A 83 0.51 18.19 3.93
CA ILE A 83 -0.46 18.94 4.71
C ILE A 83 -0.02 20.39 4.75
N THR A 84 -0.82 21.24 4.15
CA THR A 84 -0.67 22.70 4.27
C THR A 84 -1.83 23.20 5.09
N LEU A 85 -1.60 24.19 5.96
CA LEU A 85 -2.66 24.85 6.75
C LEU A 85 -3.63 25.63 5.84
N GLY A 86 -4.03 25.01 4.75
CA GLY A 86 -4.81 25.61 3.68
C GLY A 86 -6.16 24.94 3.46
N LYS A 87 -6.86 25.45 2.46
CA LYS A 87 -8.21 25.03 2.06
C LYS A 87 -8.38 23.53 1.83
N PHE A 88 -7.33 22.83 1.44
CA PHE A 88 -7.41 21.42 1.03
C PHE A 88 -6.93 20.43 2.11
N GLN A 89 -6.64 20.91 3.32
CA GLN A 89 -6.13 20.07 4.39
C GLN A 89 -7.11 18.94 4.76
N GLU A 90 -8.36 19.28 5.07
CA GLU A 90 -9.37 18.28 5.48
C GLU A 90 -9.57 17.16 4.43
N PRO A 91 -9.77 17.47 3.14
CA PRO A 91 -9.85 16.41 2.13
C PRO A 91 -8.61 15.53 2.03
N LEU A 92 -7.41 16.10 2.26
CA LEU A 92 -6.15 15.34 2.19
C LEU A 92 -5.92 14.46 3.41
N LEU A 93 -6.48 14.83 4.56
CA LEU A 93 -6.44 14.02 5.76
C LEU A 93 -7.39 12.81 5.72
N HIS A 94 -8.37 12.80 4.82
CA HIS A 94 -9.41 11.78 4.72
C HIS A 94 -9.48 11.20 3.28
N LEU A 95 -8.35 10.66 2.81
CA LEU A 95 -8.25 10.07 1.48
C LEU A 95 -8.50 8.55 1.46
N GLU A 96 -8.65 7.90 2.61
CA GLU A 96 -8.69 6.46 2.77
C GLU A 96 -9.59 5.80 1.73
N ASN A 97 -10.89 6.09 1.78
CA ASN A 97 -11.89 5.48 0.91
C ASN A 97 -11.64 5.77 -0.59
N LYS A 98 -11.13 6.97 -0.92
CA LYS A 98 -10.82 7.35 -2.30
C LYS A 98 -9.61 6.59 -2.83
N LEU A 99 -8.60 6.37 -1.99
CA LEU A 99 -7.41 5.63 -2.37
C LEU A 99 -7.70 4.14 -2.51
N GLU A 100 -8.43 3.54 -1.56
CA GLU A 100 -8.83 2.14 -1.64
C GLU A 100 -9.63 1.85 -2.90
N SER A 101 -10.71 2.60 -3.13
CA SER A 101 -11.58 2.39 -4.30
C SER A 101 -10.91 2.77 -5.62
N GLY A 102 -10.11 3.84 -5.63
CA GLY A 102 -9.46 4.34 -6.85
C GLY A 102 -8.26 3.51 -7.29
N LEU A 103 -7.52 2.93 -6.36
CA LEU A 103 -6.33 2.12 -6.64
C LEU A 103 -6.59 0.62 -6.54
N TYR A 104 -7.76 0.21 -6.05
CA TYR A 104 -8.12 -1.19 -5.79
C TYR A 104 -7.15 -1.88 -4.84
N CYS A 105 -6.79 -1.18 -3.77
CA CYS A 105 -5.87 -1.63 -2.73
C CYS A 105 -6.56 -1.52 -1.36
N GLU A 106 -6.13 -2.31 -0.40
CA GLU A 106 -6.61 -2.27 0.97
C GLU A 106 -5.73 -1.36 1.82
N LEU A 107 -6.31 -0.50 2.64
CA LEU A 107 -5.57 0.37 3.54
C LEU A 107 -4.99 -0.43 4.72
N VAL A 108 -3.69 -0.34 4.91
CA VAL A 108 -2.97 -0.98 6.02
C VAL A 108 -2.82 -0.03 7.20
N SER A 109 -2.33 1.19 6.93
CA SER A 109 -2.14 2.21 7.97
C SER A 109 -2.29 3.61 7.39
N ARG A 110 -2.60 4.54 8.30
CA ARG A 110 -2.55 5.97 8.07
C ARG A 110 -1.75 6.60 9.20
N GLU A 111 -0.74 7.34 8.87
CA GLU A 111 0.15 7.98 9.84
C GLU A 111 0.30 9.46 9.53
N LEU A 112 0.34 10.28 10.57
CA LEU A 112 0.65 11.70 10.47
C LEU A 112 2.15 11.88 10.71
N LEU A 113 2.84 12.34 9.68
CA LEU A 113 4.24 12.70 9.75
C LEU A 113 4.38 14.22 9.79
N ASP A 114 5.58 14.71 10.08
CA ASP A 114 5.83 16.15 10.07
C ASP A 114 5.57 16.76 8.68
N GLY A 115 4.46 17.48 8.58
CA GLY A 115 4.01 18.13 7.35
C GLY A 115 3.37 17.22 6.28
N PHE A 116 3.17 15.93 6.56
CA PHE A 116 2.58 14.97 5.63
C PHE A 116 1.61 14.02 6.34
N VAL A 117 0.64 13.51 5.57
CA VAL A 117 -0.10 12.30 5.92
C VAL A 117 0.38 11.18 5.01
N GLU A 118 0.79 10.06 5.58
CA GLU A 118 1.16 8.86 4.86
C GLU A 118 0.03 7.85 4.90
N TYR A 119 -0.31 7.32 3.73
CA TYR A 119 -1.24 6.21 3.53
C TYR A 119 -0.46 5.02 3.02
N THR A 120 -0.44 3.94 3.78
CA THR A 120 0.14 2.67 3.37
C THR A 120 -0.97 1.74 2.92
N LEU A 121 -0.94 1.31 1.66
CA LEU A 121 -1.94 0.43 1.06
C LEU A 121 -1.28 -0.88 0.63
N LEU A 122 -2.01 -1.97 0.78
CA LEU A 122 -1.58 -3.29 0.33
C LEU A 122 -1.93 -3.45 -1.15
N TYR A 123 -0.91 -3.40 -2.01
CA TYR A 123 -1.05 -3.52 -3.46
C TYR A 123 -0.88 -4.96 -3.95
N ASP A 124 0.10 -5.67 -3.40
CA ASP A 124 0.40 -7.06 -3.77
C ASP A 124 0.62 -7.91 -2.51
N MET A 125 -0.41 -8.67 -2.15
CA MET A 125 -0.34 -9.59 -1.02
C MET A 125 0.71 -10.69 -1.21
N ILE A 126 0.96 -11.08 -2.47
CA ILE A 126 1.91 -12.16 -2.77
C ILE A 126 3.35 -11.69 -2.56
N ALA A 127 3.65 -10.45 -2.93
CA ALA A 127 4.98 -9.88 -2.74
C ALA A 127 5.38 -9.73 -1.25
N ASN A 128 4.41 -9.66 -0.35
CA ASN A 128 4.63 -9.60 1.10
C ASN A 128 4.76 -10.98 1.77
N ARG A 129 4.47 -12.05 1.05
CA ARG A 129 4.62 -13.40 1.59
C ARG A 129 6.09 -13.75 1.71
N ILE A 130 6.43 -14.43 2.79
CA ILE A 130 7.73 -15.05 2.99
C ILE A 130 7.59 -16.56 2.89
N PRO A 131 8.60 -17.29 2.41
CA PRO A 131 8.59 -18.75 2.44
C PRO A 131 8.61 -19.23 3.89
N ILE A 132 8.07 -20.43 4.13
CA ILE A 132 8.01 -21.03 5.48
C ILE A 132 9.40 -21.11 6.13
N SER A 133 10.45 -21.28 5.33
CA SER A 133 11.84 -21.30 5.80
C SER A 133 12.33 -20.00 6.44
N GLU A 134 11.72 -18.88 6.07
CA GLU A 134 12.07 -17.55 6.60
C GLU A 134 11.23 -17.14 7.81
N VAL A 135 10.21 -17.93 8.17
CA VAL A 135 9.45 -17.73 9.41
C VAL A 135 10.32 -18.23 10.56
N CYS A 136 10.90 -17.31 11.29
CA CYS A 136 11.80 -17.57 12.40
C CYS A 136 11.47 -16.68 13.60
N VAL A 137 11.97 -17.08 14.76
CA VAL A 137 11.85 -16.32 15.99
C VAL A 137 13.19 -15.66 16.29
N GLU A 138 13.19 -14.32 16.38
CA GLU A 138 14.35 -13.51 16.70
C GLU A 138 13.97 -12.49 17.79
N HIS A 139 14.72 -12.46 18.88
CA HIS A 139 14.55 -11.48 19.96
C HIS A 139 13.11 -11.36 20.51
N GLY A 140 12.41 -12.49 20.71
CA GLY A 140 11.03 -12.47 21.21
C GLY A 140 9.96 -12.07 20.17
N LYS A 141 10.35 -11.94 18.91
CA LYS A 141 9.45 -11.61 17.80
C LYS A 141 9.48 -12.70 16.75
N MET A 142 8.34 -13.04 16.21
CA MET A 142 8.21 -13.96 15.09
C MET A 142 7.88 -13.19 13.82
N ARG A 143 8.69 -13.35 12.78
CA ARG A 143 8.42 -12.77 11.49
C ARG A 143 7.34 -13.57 10.77
N LEU A 144 6.18 -12.97 10.52
CA LEU A 144 5.03 -13.61 9.86
C LEU A 144 4.94 -13.30 8.37
N MET A 145 5.33 -12.09 7.99
CA MET A 145 5.40 -11.59 6.62
C MET A 145 6.62 -10.68 6.48
N GLN A 146 6.88 -10.17 5.29
CA GLN A 146 8.06 -9.35 5.03
C GLN A 146 8.18 -8.15 5.99
N ASN A 147 7.06 -7.51 6.33
CA ASN A 147 7.01 -6.35 7.23
C ASN A 147 6.08 -6.54 8.42
N THR A 148 5.71 -7.79 8.75
CA THR A 148 4.78 -8.08 9.84
C THR A 148 5.44 -9.03 10.84
N TYR A 149 5.48 -8.59 12.09
CA TYR A 149 6.06 -9.34 13.20
C TYR A 149 5.04 -9.54 14.29
N TRP A 150 5.05 -10.72 14.90
CA TRP A 150 4.31 -10.99 16.13
C TRP A 150 5.26 -10.92 17.31
N GLU A 151 5.03 -9.94 18.16
CA GLU A 151 5.79 -9.73 19.40
C GLU A 151 5.13 -10.49 20.54
N PHE A 152 5.30 -11.81 20.60
CA PHE A 152 4.59 -12.67 21.53
C PHE A 152 4.97 -12.46 23.00
N ASP A 153 6.11 -11.84 23.30
CA ASP A 153 6.48 -11.47 24.66
C ASP A 153 5.62 -10.30 25.18
N SER A 154 5.28 -9.34 24.34
CA SER A 154 4.47 -8.18 24.71
C SER A 154 2.99 -8.37 24.40
N LEU A 155 2.65 -9.10 23.34
CA LEU A 155 1.30 -9.39 22.86
C LEU A 155 1.12 -10.91 22.70
N PRO A 156 0.94 -11.66 23.82
CA PRO A 156 0.96 -13.12 23.80
C PRO A 156 -0.29 -13.75 23.14
N HIS A 157 -1.36 -12.98 22.96
CA HIS A 157 -2.62 -13.49 22.41
C HIS A 157 -2.73 -13.21 20.92
N MET A 158 -3.07 -14.24 20.15
CA MET A 158 -3.36 -14.13 18.72
C MET A 158 -4.67 -14.83 18.38
N LEU A 159 -5.54 -14.13 17.65
CA LEU A 159 -6.75 -14.71 17.05
C LEU A 159 -6.51 -14.96 15.57
N ILE A 160 -6.68 -16.22 15.14
CA ILE A 160 -6.56 -16.60 13.73
C ILE A 160 -7.95 -16.97 13.21
N ALA A 161 -8.50 -16.16 12.34
CA ALA A 161 -9.80 -16.36 11.73
C ALA A 161 -9.69 -16.49 10.20
N GLY A 162 -10.63 -17.21 9.61
CA GLY A 162 -10.70 -17.36 8.15
C GLY A 162 -11.67 -18.46 7.74
N GLY A 163 -12.12 -18.43 6.49
CA GLY A 163 -13.02 -19.43 5.92
C GLY A 163 -12.37 -20.80 5.75
N THR A 164 -13.17 -21.78 5.34
CA THR A 164 -12.70 -23.13 4.98
C THR A 164 -11.74 -23.02 3.78
N GLY A 165 -10.61 -23.72 3.85
CA GLY A 165 -9.58 -23.64 2.82
C GLY A 165 -8.71 -22.38 2.86
N GLY A 166 -8.93 -21.47 3.82
CA GLY A 166 -8.18 -20.20 3.96
C GLY A 166 -6.74 -20.35 4.51
N GLY A 167 -6.24 -21.57 4.69
CA GLY A 167 -4.86 -21.81 5.11
C GLY A 167 -4.60 -21.67 6.60
N LYS A 168 -5.63 -21.61 7.46
CA LYS A 168 -5.46 -21.48 8.93
C LYS A 168 -4.57 -22.56 9.52
N THR A 169 -4.82 -23.81 9.20
CA THR A 169 -4.05 -24.95 9.71
C THR A 169 -2.59 -24.87 9.27
N TYR A 170 -2.33 -24.52 8.00
CA TYR A 170 -0.97 -24.30 7.52
C TYR A 170 -0.25 -23.18 8.26
N PHE A 171 -0.96 -22.10 8.55
CA PHE A 171 -0.40 -21.00 9.31
C PHE A 171 -0.05 -21.42 10.75
N ILE A 172 -0.96 -22.16 11.44
CA ILE A 172 -0.71 -22.70 12.79
C ILE A 172 0.50 -23.63 12.78
N LEU A 173 0.59 -24.55 11.82
CA LEU A 173 1.73 -25.45 11.68
C LEU A 173 3.05 -24.70 11.45
N THR A 174 3.00 -23.58 10.73
CA THR A 174 4.16 -22.72 10.52
C THR A 174 4.61 -22.05 11.82
N LEU A 175 3.65 -21.58 12.65
CA LEU A 175 3.96 -21.02 13.97
C LEU A 175 4.57 -22.09 14.90
N ILE A 176 3.96 -23.27 14.96
CA ILE A 176 4.46 -24.41 15.76
C ILE A 176 5.90 -24.73 15.34
N ARG A 177 6.16 -24.88 14.05
CA ARG A 177 7.49 -25.17 13.52
C ARG A 177 8.51 -24.11 13.94
N ALA A 178 8.17 -22.82 13.86
CA ALA A 178 9.06 -21.74 14.24
C ALA A 178 9.33 -21.73 15.76
N LEU A 179 8.31 -21.99 16.58
CA LEU A 179 8.45 -22.07 18.04
C LEU A 179 9.24 -23.29 18.50
N LEU A 180 9.14 -24.43 17.82
CA LEU A 180 9.94 -25.63 18.10
C LEU A 180 11.44 -25.43 17.85
N GLN A 181 11.84 -24.38 17.11
CA GLN A 181 13.24 -24.01 16.94
C GLN A 181 13.78 -23.18 18.12
N THR A 182 12.92 -22.87 19.08
CA THR A 182 13.26 -22.19 20.33
C THR A 182 13.19 -23.15 21.52
N ASN A 183 13.42 -22.65 22.74
CA ASN A 183 13.25 -23.43 23.97
C ASN A 183 11.79 -23.38 24.50
N ALA A 184 10.81 -23.09 23.63
CA ALA A 184 9.41 -22.98 24.03
C ALA A 184 8.78 -24.35 24.26
N VAL A 185 7.99 -24.47 25.32
CA VAL A 185 7.11 -25.64 25.57
C VAL A 185 5.76 -25.33 24.97
N LEU A 186 5.29 -26.21 24.06
CA LEU A 186 4.05 -26.03 23.35
C LEU A 186 2.97 -26.98 23.89
N TYR A 187 1.79 -26.43 24.21
CA TYR A 187 0.59 -27.21 24.54
C TYR A 187 -0.42 -26.96 23.41
N ILE A 188 -0.76 -28.07 22.69
CA ILE A 188 -1.68 -28.02 21.55
C ILE A 188 -2.98 -28.66 21.97
N LEU A 189 -4.08 -27.89 21.94
CA LEU A 189 -5.42 -28.36 22.23
C LEU A 189 -6.24 -28.38 20.94
N ASP A 190 -6.50 -29.54 20.41
CA ASP A 190 -7.34 -29.75 19.21
C ASP A 190 -8.66 -30.43 19.56
N PRO A 191 -9.72 -29.71 19.88
CA PRO A 191 -10.99 -30.29 20.27
C PRO A 191 -11.71 -31.03 19.14
N LYS A 192 -11.29 -30.77 17.88
CA LYS A 192 -11.87 -31.48 16.71
C LYS A 192 -11.12 -32.75 16.38
N ASN A 193 -9.96 -32.98 16.98
CA ASN A 193 -9.09 -34.12 16.71
C ASN A 193 -8.86 -34.31 15.19
N ALA A 194 -8.53 -33.21 14.51
CA ALA A 194 -8.37 -33.16 13.06
C ALA A 194 -6.88 -33.03 12.67
N ASP A 195 -6.53 -31.99 11.98
CA ASP A 195 -5.21 -31.80 11.34
C ASP A 195 -4.01 -31.72 12.30
N LEU A 196 -4.23 -31.41 13.59
CA LEU A 196 -3.18 -31.27 14.59
C LEU A 196 -3.02 -32.47 15.52
N ALA A 197 -3.94 -33.45 15.46
CA ALA A 197 -3.94 -34.58 16.32
C ALA A 197 -2.72 -35.51 16.13
N ASP A 198 -2.24 -35.63 14.90
CA ASP A 198 -1.13 -36.51 14.54
C ASP A 198 0.26 -35.89 14.76
N LEU A 199 0.34 -34.62 15.21
CA LEU A 199 1.63 -33.98 15.46
C LEU A 199 2.48 -34.68 16.50
N SER A 200 1.87 -35.37 17.48
CA SER A 200 2.59 -36.12 18.49
C SER A 200 3.30 -37.39 17.95
N THR A 201 2.97 -37.82 16.75
CA THR A 201 3.59 -38.97 16.09
C THR A 201 4.73 -38.58 15.15
N VAL A 202 4.85 -37.27 14.84
CA VAL A 202 5.80 -36.74 13.86
C VAL A 202 6.91 -35.90 14.52
N LEU A 203 6.70 -35.50 15.78
CA LEU A 203 7.65 -34.73 16.61
C LEU A 203 8.35 -35.68 17.61
#